data_999fdc6ab7195ced021c7787f1f91ef5
#
_entry.id   999fdc6ab7195ced021c7787f1f91ef5
#
_cell.length_a   1.000
_cell.length_b   1.000
_cell.length_c   1.000
_cell.angle_alpha   90.00
_cell.angle_beta   90.00
_cell.angle_gamma   90.00
#
_symmetry.space_group_name_H-M   'P 1'
#
loop_
_entity.id
_entity.type
_entity.pdbx_description
1 polymer ?
#
loop_
_entity_poly.entity_id
_entity_poly.type
_entity_poly.pdbx_seq_one_letter_code
_entity_poly.pdbx_strand_id
1 'polypeptide(L)'
;MDFNNTARAFHSRSNADLRRSQFLFGLLQYPWLVRLGKPAVEVALWLRLPIKGLVKKTVFAQFVGGESIADCGPAIQKLWDYRISSILDYSVEGKETEADFQRGLDITLQTLAAHTKFDGLALGVFKMTGLSRFALLEKISTDAVLSAEEQAEWERALARFRRLAACAQKEGRSIMIDAEETWIQPAIDRTARQLMQEFNQERPVVFTTVQLYRTGRIEALEADLQAAQEGHYKYGVKIVRGAYLEKERERASQLGYPSPVQPDKASTDRDFDRAVALL
;
A
#
# COMPACT_ATOMS: atom_id res chain seq x y z
N MET A 1 22.56 7.66 -15.26
CA MET A 1 21.99 8.41 -14.12
C MET A 1 22.91 8.15 -12.93
N ASP A 2 23.38 9.18 -12.23
CA ASP A 2 24.26 9.00 -11.07
C ASP A 2 23.44 9.00 -9.78
N PHE A 3 23.22 7.83 -9.20
CA PHE A 3 22.46 7.64 -7.96
C PHE A 3 23.23 8.06 -6.70
N ASN A 4 24.54 8.33 -6.80
CA ASN A 4 25.38 8.79 -5.68
C ASN A 4 25.38 10.33 -5.53
N ASN A 5 24.71 11.04 -6.43
CA ASN A 5 24.62 12.49 -6.36
C ASN A 5 23.60 12.92 -5.28
N THR A 6 24.09 13.01 -4.04
CA THR A 6 23.27 13.38 -2.87
C THR A 6 22.77 14.81 -2.93
N ALA A 7 23.51 15.75 -3.55
CA ALA A 7 23.08 17.12 -3.72
C ALA A 7 21.79 17.20 -4.57
N ARG A 8 21.71 16.38 -5.63
CA ARG A 8 20.53 16.27 -6.47
C ARG A 8 19.39 15.53 -5.76
N ALA A 9 19.70 14.43 -5.08
CA ALA A 9 18.73 13.62 -4.37
C ALA A 9 18.00 14.37 -3.25
N PHE A 10 18.70 15.25 -2.54
CA PHE A 10 18.17 16.02 -1.42
C PHE A 10 17.90 17.48 -1.71
N HIS A 11 17.90 17.88 -2.98
CA HIS A 11 17.70 19.27 -3.40
C HIS A 11 16.40 19.92 -2.84
N SER A 12 15.33 19.11 -2.67
CA SER A 12 14.05 19.55 -2.10
C SER A 12 14.04 19.65 -0.57
N ARG A 13 15.12 19.29 0.11
CA ARG A 13 15.19 19.22 1.58
C ARG A 13 16.05 20.35 2.15
N SER A 14 15.57 20.98 3.22
CA SER A 14 16.40 21.92 3.98
C SER A 14 17.43 21.17 4.84
N ASN A 15 18.50 21.86 5.24
CA ASN A 15 19.47 21.29 6.18
C ASN A 15 18.84 20.92 7.53
N ALA A 16 17.80 21.63 7.98
CA ALA A 16 17.05 21.28 9.18
C ALA A 16 16.28 19.98 9.00
N ASP A 17 15.62 19.77 7.83
CA ASP A 17 14.94 18.53 7.51
C ASP A 17 15.92 17.34 7.47
N LEU A 18 17.09 17.53 6.86
CA LEU A 18 18.12 16.50 6.76
C LEU A 18 18.67 16.10 8.14
N ARG A 19 18.97 17.08 9.01
CA ARG A 19 19.42 16.81 10.39
C ARG A 19 18.34 16.08 11.20
N ARG A 20 17.08 16.47 11.07
CA ARG A 20 15.96 15.77 11.73
C ARG A 20 15.85 14.32 11.24
N SER A 21 15.91 14.10 9.92
CA SER A 21 15.89 12.76 9.34
C SER A 21 17.07 11.91 9.83
N GLN A 22 18.28 12.45 9.80
CA GLN A 22 19.48 11.76 10.29
C GLN A 22 19.35 11.35 11.77
N PHE A 23 18.84 12.25 12.62
CA PHE A 23 18.60 11.94 14.02
C PHE A 23 17.56 10.83 14.20
N LEU A 24 16.42 10.92 13.53
CA LEU A 24 15.34 9.92 13.64
C LEU A 24 15.79 8.54 13.13
N PHE A 25 16.43 8.48 11.95
CA PHE A 25 16.94 7.23 11.42
C PHE A 25 18.08 6.66 12.27
N GLY A 26 18.89 7.52 12.89
CA GLY A 26 19.89 7.11 13.87
C GLY A 26 19.28 6.43 15.10
N LEU A 27 18.14 6.92 15.61
CA LEU A 27 17.40 6.28 16.71
C LEU A 27 16.81 4.92 16.29
N LEU A 28 16.32 4.80 15.06
CA LEU A 28 15.73 3.55 14.56
C LEU A 28 16.75 2.41 14.40
N GLN A 29 18.03 2.71 14.38
CA GLN A 29 19.11 1.68 14.37
C GLN A 29 19.18 0.90 15.69
N TYR A 30 18.54 1.36 16.75
CA TYR A 30 18.50 0.70 18.04
C TYR A 30 17.14 0.04 18.32
N PRO A 31 16.95 -1.28 18.02
CA PRO A 31 15.65 -1.96 18.16
C PRO A 31 15.04 -1.87 19.56
N TRP A 32 15.86 -1.81 20.60
CA TRP A 32 15.41 -1.66 21.97
C TRP A 32 14.72 -0.31 22.24
N LEU A 33 15.22 0.78 21.61
CA LEU A 33 14.57 2.10 21.69
C LEU A 33 13.19 2.09 21.02
N VAL A 34 13.08 1.42 19.87
CA VAL A 34 11.80 1.27 19.16
C VAL A 34 10.80 0.47 19.99
N ARG A 35 11.25 -0.65 20.61
CA ARG A 35 10.43 -1.51 21.48
C ARG A 35 9.92 -0.75 22.72
N LEU A 36 10.74 0.10 23.32
CA LEU A 36 10.34 0.92 24.47
C LEU A 36 9.56 2.17 24.06
N GLY A 37 9.82 2.71 22.89
CA GLY A 37 9.22 3.96 22.42
C GLY A 37 7.70 3.88 22.26
N LYS A 38 7.20 2.78 21.67
CA LYS A 38 5.76 2.60 21.46
C LYS A 38 4.98 2.61 22.78
N PRO A 39 5.25 1.73 23.77
CA PRO A 39 4.53 1.76 25.04
C PRO A 39 4.75 3.06 25.82
N ALA A 40 5.93 3.66 25.74
CA ALA A 40 6.18 4.96 26.38
C ALA A 40 5.29 6.08 25.83
N VAL A 41 5.08 6.13 24.52
CA VAL A 41 4.15 7.09 23.89
C VAL A 41 2.70 6.78 24.30
N GLU A 42 2.30 5.51 24.33
CA GLU A 42 0.95 5.11 24.76
C GLU A 42 0.66 5.52 26.21
N VAL A 43 1.60 5.25 27.12
CA VAL A 43 1.51 5.68 28.53
C VAL A 43 1.47 7.20 28.66
N ALA A 44 2.32 7.91 27.93
CA ALA A 44 2.33 9.37 27.96
C ALA A 44 1.01 9.98 27.45
N LEU A 45 0.40 9.38 26.41
CA LEU A 45 -0.91 9.80 25.92
C LEU A 45 -2.03 9.46 26.93
N TRP A 46 -1.96 8.31 27.58
CA TRP A 46 -2.89 7.91 28.64
C TRP A 46 -2.82 8.87 29.84
N LEU A 47 -1.61 9.27 30.25
CA LEU A 47 -1.37 10.29 31.29
C LEU A 47 -1.69 11.71 30.80
N ARG A 48 -2.17 11.89 29.55
CA ARG A 48 -2.47 13.19 28.94
C ARG A 48 -1.30 14.18 28.94
N LEU A 49 -0.07 13.67 28.89
CA LEU A 49 1.11 14.53 28.78
C LEU A 49 1.09 15.30 27.44
N PRO A 50 1.59 16.54 27.40
CA PRO A 50 1.54 17.40 26.20
C PRO A 50 2.60 17.02 25.15
N ILE A 51 2.75 15.72 24.86
CA ILE A 51 3.74 15.19 23.90
C ILE A 51 3.28 15.27 22.44
N LYS A 52 1.98 15.48 22.17
CA LYS A 52 1.44 15.52 20.81
C LYS A 52 2.18 16.50 19.90
N GLY A 53 2.51 17.70 20.40
CA GLY A 53 3.24 18.70 19.63
C GLY A 53 4.67 18.28 19.27
N LEU A 54 5.36 17.58 20.18
CA LEU A 54 6.70 17.04 19.94
C LEU A 54 6.65 15.92 18.91
N VAL A 55 5.75 14.94 19.08
CA VAL A 55 5.56 13.84 18.11
C VAL A 55 5.20 14.38 16.73
N LYS A 56 4.30 15.38 16.65
CA LYS A 56 3.88 16.00 15.38
C LYS A 56 5.03 16.69 14.66
N LYS A 57 5.90 17.40 15.37
CA LYS A 57 7.06 18.11 14.80
C LYS A 57 8.26 17.20 14.47
N THR A 58 8.29 15.98 14.98
CA THR A 58 9.41 15.04 14.80
C THR A 58 9.00 13.85 13.94
N VAL A 59 8.54 12.78 14.56
CA VAL A 59 8.22 11.50 13.90
C VAL A 59 7.12 11.69 12.86
N PHE A 60 6.01 12.33 13.24
CA PHE A 60 4.88 12.54 12.34
C PHE A 60 5.30 13.35 11.10
N ALA A 61 5.98 14.47 11.26
CA ALA A 61 6.46 15.30 10.15
C ALA A 61 7.48 14.60 9.23
N GLN A 62 8.09 13.51 9.67
CA GLN A 62 9.00 12.70 8.85
C GLN A 62 8.27 11.67 7.99
N PHE A 63 7.22 11.04 8.54
CA PHE A 63 6.61 9.85 7.95
C PHE A 63 5.17 10.05 7.48
N VAL A 64 4.51 11.14 7.86
CA VAL A 64 3.08 11.38 7.57
C VAL A 64 2.89 12.72 6.87
N GLY A 65 2.15 12.72 5.78
CA GLY A 65 1.88 13.92 4.99
C GLY A 65 0.93 14.92 5.68
N GLY A 66 -0.05 14.42 6.44
CA GLY A 66 -1.06 15.22 7.14
C GLY A 66 -2.07 14.34 7.87
N GLU A 67 -2.89 14.93 8.72
CA GLU A 67 -3.99 14.25 9.44
C GLU A 67 -5.28 14.24 8.60
N SER A 68 -5.35 15.09 7.58
CA SER A 68 -6.45 15.18 6.62
C SER A 68 -5.92 15.43 5.22
N ILE A 69 -6.76 15.26 4.21
CA ILE A 69 -6.41 15.58 2.80
C ILE A 69 -6.00 17.05 2.68
N ALA A 70 -6.67 17.96 3.37
CA ALA A 70 -6.34 19.38 3.36
C ALA A 70 -4.96 19.66 3.98
N ASP A 71 -4.61 18.99 5.08
CA ASP A 71 -3.31 19.13 5.73
C ASP A 71 -2.15 18.61 4.89
N CYS A 72 -2.42 17.69 3.94
CA CYS A 72 -1.43 17.20 3.00
C CYS A 72 -1.07 18.22 1.89
N GLY A 73 -1.91 19.23 1.67
CA GLY A 73 -1.74 20.21 0.59
C GLY A 73 -0.35 20.83 0.52
N PRO A 74 0.22 21.39 1.61
CA PRO A 74 1.57 21.96 1.60
C PRO A 74 2.68 20.95 1.23
N ALA A 75 2.53 19.68 1.66
CA ALA A 75 3.50 18.63 1.33
C ALA A 75 3.39 18.24 -0.16
N ILE A 76 2.17 18.10 -0.68
CA ILE A 76 1.90 17.83 -2.10
C ILE A 76 2.50 18.94 -2.96
N GLN A 77 2.20 20.21 -2.63
CA GLN A 77 2.71 21.36 -3.39
C GLN A 77 4.23 21.41 -3.39
N LYS A 78 4.86 21.25 -2.21
CA LYS A 78 6.32 21.23 -2.08
C LYS A 78 6.96 20.16 -2.97
N LEU A 79 6.37 18.95 -3.07
CA LEU A 79 6.86 17.89 -3.96
C LEU A 79 6.61 18.23 -5.44
N TRP A 80 5.43 18.77 -5.75
CA TRP A 80 5.06 19.16 -7.10
C TRP A 80 5.93 20.28 -7.68
N ASP A 81 6.42 21.20 -6.88
CA ASP A 81 7.39 22.23 -7.27
C ASP A 81 8.69 21.61 -7.84
N TYR A 82 9.01 20.40 -7.42
CA TYR A 82 10.12 19.59 -7.94
C TYR A 82 9.68 18.52 -8.96
N ARG A 83 8.45 18.61 -9.46
CA ARG A 83 7.87 17.63 -10.40
C ARG A 83 7.81 16.20 -9.84
N ILE A 84 7.65 16.07 -8.54
CA ILE A 84 7.44 14.80 -7.84
C ILE A 84 5.96 14.68 -7.51
N SER A 85 5.29 13.73 -8.13
CA SER A 85 3.88 13.44 -7.84
C SER A 85 3.73 12.73 -6.50
N SER A 86 2.57 12.91 -5.88
CA SER A 86 2.20 12.31 -4.60
C SER A 86 1.06 11.31 -4.76
N ILE A 87 0.98 10.37 -3.84
CA ILE A 87 -0.14 9.46 -3.67
C ILE A 87 -0.64 9.64 -2.24
N LEU A 88 -1.94 9.91 -2.08
CA LEU A 88 -2.59 9.94 -0.78
C LEU A 88 -3.04 8.54 -0.42
N ASP A 89 -2.48 8.00 0.66
CA ASP A 89 -2.87 6.72 1.23
C ASP A 89 -3.56 6.92 2.59
N TYR A 90 -4.78 6.42 2.68
CA TYR A 90 -5.49 6.28 3.95
C TYR A 90 -5.18 4.91 4.52
N SER A 91 -4.02 4.80 5.18
CA SER A 91 -3.51 3.56 5.76
C SER A 91 -4.36 3.09 6.93
N VAL A 92 -5.47 2.45 6.66
CA VAL A 92 -6.31 1.77 7.64
C VAL A 92 -6.38 0.29 7.30
N GLU A 93 -5.92 -0.52 8.22
CA GLU A 93 -5.92 -1.99 8.14
C GLU A 93 -6.75 -2.59 9.28
N GLY A 94 -7.18 -3.85 9.11
CA GLY A 94 -7.80 -4.63 10.19
C GLY A 94 -9.12 -4.09 10.67
N LYS A 95 -9.95 -3.55 9.79
CA LYS A 95 -11.32 -3.15 10.09
C LYS A 95 -12.24 -4.36 10.05
N GLU A 96 -13.27 -4.32 10.89
CA GLU A 96 -14.15 -5.48 11.12
C GLU A 96 -15.63 -5.15 10.89
N THR A 97 -16.01 -3.86 10.76
CA THR A 97 -17.41 -3.46 10.67
C THR A 97 -17.76 -2.85 9.32
N GLU A 98 -18.98 -3.06 8.85
CA GLU A 98 -19.50 -2.43 7.63
C GLU A 98 -19.42 -0.90 7.66
N ALA A 99 -19.63 -0.28 8.83
CA ALA A 99 -19.50 1.16 9.00
C ALA A 99 -18.07 1.65 8.77
N ASP A 100 -17.07 0.86 9.21
CA ASP A 100 -15.65 1.17 8.96
C ASP A 100 -15.30 0.99 7.48
N PHE A 101 -15.79 -0.07 6.83
CA PHE A 101 -15.57 -0.31 5.40
C PHE A 101 -16.20 0.80 4.55
N GLN A 102 -17.42 1.25 4.91
CA GLN A 102 -18.05 2.36 4.23
C GLN A 102 -17.25 3.66 4.41
N ARG A 103 -16.76 3.93 5.62
CA ARG A 103 -15.88 5.08 5.89
C ARG A 103 -14.57 5.01 5.08
N GLY A 104 -13.95 3.83 5.00
CA GLY A 104 -12.76 3.59 4.18
C GLY A 104 -13.03 3.90 2.70
N LEU A 105 -14.14 3.41 2.17
CA LEU A 105 -14.59 3.71 0.82
C LEU A 105 -14.77 5.22 0.59
N ASP A 106 -15.48 5.90 1.49
CA ASP A 106 -15.78 7.32 1.34
C ASP A 106 -14.50 8.18 1.37
N ILE A 107 -13.53 7.83 2.26
CA ILE A 107 -12.24 8.52 2.30
C ILE A 107 -11.43 8.24 1.04
N THR A 108 -11.38 7.01 0.54
CA THR A 108 -10.65 6.68 -0.70
C THR A 108 -11.27 7.39 -1.90
N LEU A 109 -12.59 7.50 -1.98
CA LEU A 109 -13.25 8.32 -3.00
C LEU A 109 -12.88 9.80 -2.91
N GLN A 110 -12.77 10.35 -1.69
CA GLN A 110 -12.32 11.72 -1.47
C GLN A 110 -10.85 11.92 -1.89
N THR A 111 -9.96 10.93 -1.64
CA THR A 111 -8.56 11.01 -2.11
C THR A 111 -8.47 10.98 -3.63
N LEU A 112 -9.30 10.16 -4.29
CA LEU A 112 -9.41 10.16 -5.75
C LEU A 112 -9.87 11.51 -6.30
N ALA A 113 -10.88 12.12 -5.69
CA ALA A 113 -11.39 13.42 -6.12
C ALA A 113 -10.46 14.60 -5.77
N ALA A 114 -9.48 14.40 -4.88
CA ALA A 114 -8.59 15.48 -4.42
C ALA A 114 -7.67 16.03 -5.53
N HIS A 115 -7.49 15.33 -6.66
CA HIS A 115 -6.74 15.82 -7.82
C HIS A 115 -7.32 17.11 -8.41
N THR A 116 -8.60 17.39 -8.20
CA THR A 116 -9.24 18.65 -8.63
C THR A 116 -8.80 19.85 -7.80
N LYS A 117 -8.22 19.59 -6.61
CA LYS A 117 -7.77 20.63 -5.67
C LYS A 117 -6.26 20.76 -5.60
N PHE A 118 -5.54 19.70 -5.90
CA PHE A 118 -4.09 19.62 -5.78
C PHE A 118 -3.47 19.05 -7.05
N ASP A 119 -2.70 19.87 -7.75
CA ASP A 119 -1.84 19.38 -8.81
C ASP A 119 -0.80 18.40 -8.25
N GLY A 120 -0.35 17.47 -9.07
CA GLY A 120 0.68 16.52 -8.66
C GLY A 120 0.19 15.29 -7.90
N LEU A 121 -1.12 15.08 -7.74
CA LEU A 121 -1.65 13.79 -7.30
C LEU A 121 -1.67 12.80 -8.48
N ALA A 122 -0.97 11.66 -8.34
CA ALA A 122 -0.79 10.71 -9.43
C ALA A 122 -1.99 9.76 -9.58
N LEU A 123 -2.32 9.04 -8.52
CA LEU A 123 -3.35 8.00 -8.49
C LEU A 123 -3.90 7.80 -7.07
N GLY A 124 -5.00 7.07 -6.93
CA GLY A 124 -5.50 6.58 -5.65
C GLY A 124 -4.87 5.26 -5.26
N VAL A 125 -4.90 4.93 -3.97
CA VAL A 125 -4.44 3.64 -3.44
C VAL A 125 -5.38 3.16 -2.34
N PHE A 126 -5.53 1.85 -2.20
CA PHE A 126 -6.22 1.24 -1.07
C PHE A 126 -5.71 -0.17 -0.78
N LYS A 127 -5.94 -0.62 0.45
CA LYS A 127 -5.79 -2.00 0.87
C LYS A 127 -7.15 -2.67 0.97
N MET A 128 -7.24 -3.93 0.56
CA MET A 128 -8.52 -4.64 0.59
C MET A 128 -9.02 -4.86 2.03
N THR A 129 -8.10 -5.02 3.00
CA THR A 129 -8.44 -5.13 4.43
C THR A 129 -8.99 -3.84 5.05
N GLY A 130 -8.86 -2.70 4.39
CA GLY A 130 -9.55 -1.46 4.75
C GLY A 130 -11.03 -1.41 4.32
N LEU A 131 -11.45 -2.31 3.43
CA LEU A 131 -12.77 -2.32 2.79
C LEU A 131 -13.50 -3.67 2.89
N SER A 132 -12.83 -4.69 3.43
CA SER A 132 -13.33 -6.04 3.64
C SER A 132 -12.69 -6.67 4.86
N ARG A 133 -13.42 -7.56 5.53
CA ARG A 133 -12.93 -8.26 6.71
C ARG A 133 -11.79 -9.21 6.35
N PHE A 134 -10.71 -9.16 7.14
CA PHE A 134 -9.51 -9.97 6.95
C PHE A 134 -9.81 -11.49 6.88
N ALA A 135 -10.58 -12.01 7.84
CA ALA A 135 -10.94 -13.42 7.89
C ALA A 135 -11.76 -13.89 6.67
N LEU A 136 -12.55 -12.99 6.06
CA LEU A 136 -13.27 -13.29 4.82
C LEU A 136 -12.33 -13.43 3.63
N LEU A 137 -11.34 -12.52 3.51
CA LEU A 137 -10.31 -12.60 2.47
C LEU A 137 -9.47 -13.87 2.60
N GLU A 138 -9.17 -14.32 3.84
CA GLU A 138 -8.47 -15.58 4.09
C GLU A 138 -9.29 -16.80 3.62
N LYS A 139 -10.59 -16.85 3.95
CA LYS A 139 -11.49 -17.90 3.46
C LYS A 139 -11.57 -17.95 1.93
N ILE A 140 -11.72 -16.80 1.30
CA ILE A 140 -11.74 -16.71 -0.17
C ILE A 140 -10.41 -17.14 -0.76
N SER A 141 -9.29 -16.79 -0.14
CA SER A 141 -7.95 -17.18 -0.59
C SER A 141 -7.71 -18.67 -0.58
N THR A 142 -8.39 -19.41 0.28
CA THR A 142 -8.30 -20.86 0.41
C THR A 142 -9.45 -21.62 -0.28
N ASP A 143 -10.31 -20.91 -1.03
CA ASP A 143 -11.51 -21.45 -1.68
C ASP A 143 -12.46 -22.16 -0.68
N ALA A 144 -12.48 -21.70 0.57
CA ALA A 144 -13.35 -22.26 1.60
C ALA A 144 -14.82 -21.91 1.32
N VAL A 145 -15.71 -22.82 1.73
CA VAL A 145 -17.16 -22.60 1.60
C VAL A 145 -17.58 -21.44 2.50
N LEU A 146 -18.24 -20.47 1.90
CA LEU A 146 -18.78 -19.30 2.60
C LEU A 146 -20.21 -19.58 3.07
N SER A 147 -20.59 -19.07 4.23
CA SER A 147 -22.00 -19.02 4.62
C SER A 147 -22.76 -18.02 3.74
N ALA A 148 -24.10 -18.05 3.79
CA ALA A 148 -24.91 -17.08 3.04
C ALA A 148 -24.63 -15.63 3.44
N GLU A 149 -24.38 -15.39 4.75
CA GLU A 149 -24.00 -14.07 5.25
C GLU A 149 -22.62 -13.66 4.74
N GLU A 150 -21.64 -14.55 4.72
CA GLU A 150 -20.29 -14.30 4.21
C GLU A 150 -20.31 -14.06 2.70
N GLN A 151 -21.15 -14.78 1.96
CA GLN A 151 -21.32 -14.53 0.53
C GLN A 151 -21.90 -13.13 0.28
N ALA A 152 -22.93 -12.74 1.01
CA ALA A 152 -23.51 -11.40 0.92
C ALA A 152 -22.51 -10.31 1.35
N GLU A 153 -21.67 -10.58 2.38
CA GLU A 153 -20.59 -9.68 2.78
C GLU A 153 -19.55 -9.50 1.66
N TRP A 154 -19.17 -10.61 1.01
CA TRP A 154 -18.23 -10.56 -0.12
C TRP A 154 -18.76 -9.76 -1.31
N GLU A 155 -20.03 -9.94 -1.65
CA GLU A 155 -20.69 -9.17 -2.73
C GLU A 155 -20.68 -7.67 -2.44
N ARG A 156 -20.91 -7.28 -1.18
CA ARG A 156 -20.78 -5.87 -0.76
C ARG A 156 -19.33 -5.36 -0.87
N ALA A 157 -18.34 -6.20 -0.52
CA ALA A 157 -16.94 -5.85 -0.69
C ALA A 157 -16.57 -5.65 -2.17
N LEU A 158 -16.97 -6.57 -3.05
CA LEU A 158 -16.77 -6.44 -4.49
C LEU A 158 -17.43 -5.18 -5.06
N ALA A 159 -18.64 -4.83 -4.59
CA ALA A 159 -19.31 -3.60 -5.00
C ALA A 159 -18.51 -2.34 -4.59
N ARG A 160 -17.87 -2.33 -3.41
CA ARG A 160 -16.97 -1.25 -2.96
C ARG A 160 -15.76 -1.12 -3.88
N PHE A 161 -15.08 -2.23 -4.21
CA PHE A 161 -13.92 -2.22 -5.09
C PHE A 161 -14.28 -1.74 -6.51
N ARG A 162 -15.38 -2.23 -7.09
CA ARG A 162 -15.87 -1.75 -8.38
C ARG A 162 -16.21 -0.25 -8.37
N ARG A 163 -16.81 0.24 -7.28
CA ARG A 163 -17.12 1.66 -7.14
C ARG A 163 -15.88 2.53 -7.17
N LEU A 164 -14.78 2.09 -6.54
CA LEU A 164 -13.48 2.78 -6.59
C LEU A 164 -12.89 2.79 -8.00
N ALA A 165 -12.88 1.64 -8.67
CA ALA A 165 -12.38 1.53 -10.05
C ALA A 165 -13.21 2.39 -11.04
N ALA A 166 -14.53 2.34 -10.93
CA ALA A 166 -15.43 3.16 -11.74
C ALA A 166 -15.24 4.66 -11.50
N CYS A 167 -15.03 5.08 -10.24
CA CYS A 167 -14.71 6.46 -9.91
C CYS A 167 -13.38 6.88 -10.53
N ALA A 168 -12.32 6.06 -10.39
CA ALA A 168 -11.02 6.33 -10.99
C ALA A 168 -11.11 6.46 -12.52
N GLN A 169 -11.84 5.57 -13.18
CA GLN A 169 -12.09 5.62 -14.62
C GLN A 169 -12.79 6.92 -15.02
N LYS A 170 -13.89 7.27 -14.33
CA LYS A 170 -14.66 8.49 -14.58
C LYS A 170 -13.84 9.76 -14.43
N GLU A 171 -13.00 9.81 -13.40
CA GLU A 171 -12.10 10.94 -13.13
C GLU A 171 -10.85 10.97 -14.04
N GLY A 172 -10.71 10.05 -14.99
CA GLY A 172 -9.52 9.94 -15.84
C GLY A 172 -8.26 9.56 -15.06
N ARG A 173 -8.40 8.94 -13.90
CA ARG A 173 -7.32 8.57 -12.98
C ARG A 173 -7.12 7.06 -12.92
N SER A 174 -6.10 6.64 -12.19
CA SER A 174 -5.86 5.22 -11.89
C SER A 174 -5.98 4.99 -10.39
N ILE A 175 -6.25 3.74 -10.01
CA ILE A 175 -6.28 3.31 -8.63
C ILE A 175 -5.43 2.03 -8.46
N MET A 176 -4.72 1.95 -7.35
CA MET A 176 -3.81 0.87 -7.05
C MET A 176 -4.33 0.05 -5.87
N ILE A 177 -4.30 -1.26 -6.01
CA ILE A 177 -4.57 -2.22 -4.94
C ILE A 177 -3.22 -2.64 -4.36
N ASP A 178 -2.99 -2.30 -3.10
CA ASP A 178 -1.78 -2.72 -2.40
C ASP A 178 -1.82 -4.23 -2.09
N ALA A 179 -0.65 -4.86 -2.20
CA ALA A 179 -0.48 -6.24 -1.75
C ALA A 179 -0.40 -6.29 -0.23
N GLU A 180 -0.88 -7.38 0.32
CA GLU A 180 -0.91 -7.63 1.76
C GLU A 180 -0.26 -8.99 2.07
N GLU A 181 -0.61 -9.64 3.18
CA GLU A 181 -0.02 -10.91 3.58
C GLU A 181 -0.33 -12.05 2.61
N THR A 182 0.55 -13.05 2.54
CA THR A 182 0.45 -14.14 1.55
C THR A 182 -0.83 -14.96 1.66
N TRP A 183 -1.39 -15.09 2.85
CA TRP A 183 -2.58 -15.91 3.09
C TRP A 183 -3.91 -15.24 2.70
N ILE A 184 -3.88 -13.94 2.40
CA ILE A 184 -5.02 -13.22 1.82
C ILE A 184 -4.74 -12.75 0.39
N GLN A 185 -3.48 -12.81 -0.06
CA GLN A 185 -3.07 -12.33 -1.38
C GLN A 185 -3.78 -13.01 -2.56
N PRO A 186 -4.10 -14.33 -2.54
CA PRO A 186 -4.85 -14.95 -3.63
C PRO A 186 -6.21 -14.31 -3.91
N ALA A 187 -6.95 -13.88 -2.87
CA ALA A 187 -8.20 -13.14 -3.04
C ALA A 187 -7.95 -11.77 -3.67
N ILE A 188 -6.86 -11.07 -3.26
CA ILE A 188 -6.46 -9.78 -3.80
C ILE A 188 -6.10 -9.91 -5.27
N ASP A 189 -5.23 -10.86 -5.64
CA ASP A 189 -4.78 -11.08 -7.01
C ASP A 189 -5.94 -11.43 -7.95
N ARG A 190 -6.90 -12.29 -7.51
CA ARG A 190 -8.09 -12.63 -8.29
C ARG A 190 -9.00 -11.41 -8.52
N THR A 191 -9.25 -10.65 -7.47
CA THR A 191 -10.09 -9.45 -7.55
C THR A 191 -9.45 -8.38 -8.43
N ALA A 192 -8.14 -8.16 -8.30
CA ALA A 192 -7.42 -7.21 -9.13
C ALA A 192 -7.52 -7.58 -10.62
N ARG A 193 -7.34 -8.88 -10.97
CA ARG A 193 -7.52 -9.36 -12.36
C ARG A 193 -8.93 -9.12 -12.88
N GLN A 194 -9.97 -9.44 -12.09
CA GLN A 194 -11.36 -9.18 -12.49
C GLN A 194 -11.63 -7.70 -12.76
N LEU A 195 -11.12 -6.82 -11.88
CA LEU A 195 -11.26 -5.38 -12.06
C LEU A 195 -10.47 -4.87 -13.27
N MET A 196 -9.27 -5.42 -13.55
CA MET A 196 -8.51 -5.06 -14.75
C MET A 196 -9.23 -5.50 -16.03
N GLN A 197 -9.80 -6.71 -16.06
CA GLN A 197 -10.59 -7.18 -17.18
C GLN A 197 -11.80 -6.26 -17.45
N GLU A 198 -12.41 -5.70 -16.41
CA GLU A 198 -13.56 -4.81 -16.52
C GLU A 198 -13.18 -3.37 -16.92
N PHE A 199 -12.09 -2.82 -16.35
CA PHE A 199 -11.78 -1.40 -16.42
C PHE A 199 -10.54 -1.04 -17.23
N ASN A 200 -9.63 -1.99 -17.52
CA ASN A 200 -8.35 -1.72 -18.19
C ASN A 200 -8.38 -1.97 -19.71
N GLN A 201 -9.46 -1.71 -20.39
CA GLN A 201 -9.60 -2.00 -21.83
C GLN A 201 -8.75 -1.06 -22.70
N GLU A 202 -8.84 0.24 -22.47
CA GLU A 202 -8.13 1.24 -23.26
C GLU A 202 -6.80 1.66 -22.61
N ARG A 203 -6.81 1.84 -21.30
CA ARG A 203 -5.66 2.24 -20.49
C ARG A 203 -5.68 1.52 -19.13
N PRO A 204 -4.53 1.45 -18.43
CA PRO A 204 -4.53 0.91 -17.07
C PRO A 204 -5.22 1.88 -16.10
N VAL A 205 -6.41 1.50 -15.62
CA VAL A 205 -7.18 2.18 -14.58
C VAL A 205 -6.88 1.55 -13.23
N VAL A 206 -6.90 0.22 -13.17
CA VAL A 206 -6.63 -0.56 -11.95
C VAL A 206 -5.21 -1.12 -12.03
N PHE A 207 -4.47 -0.97 -10.94
CA PHE A 207 -3.14 -1.54 -10.74
C PHE A 207 -3.16 -2.52 -9.59
N THR A 208 -2.43 -3.63 -9.70
CA THR A 208 -2.10 -4.52 -8.60
C THR A 208 -0.68 -4.26 -8.08
N THR A 209 -0.31 -4.89 -6.97
CA THR A 209 1.04 -4.82 -6.41
C THR A 209 1.64 -6.22 -6.31
N VAL A 210 2.83 -6.42 -6.89
CA VAL A 210 3.59 -7.66 -6.85
C VAL A 210 4.76 -7.53 -5.89
N GLN A 211 4.84 -8.43 -4.90
CA GLN A 211 5.87 -8.44 -3.87
C GLN A 211 6.96 -9.47 -4.21
N LEU A 212 8.11 -9.02 -4.71
CA LEU A 212 9.20 -9.87 -5.24
C LEU A 212 10.03 -10.56 -4.14
N TYR A 213 9.82 -10.21 -2.86
CA TYR A 213 10.41 -10.95 -1.74
C TYR A 213 9.76 -12.34 -1.54
N ARG A 214 8.66 -12.63 -2.24
CA ARG A 214 8.02 -13.95 -2.25
C ARG A 214 8.58 -14.81 -3.38
N THR A 215 8.71 -16.10 -3.11
CA THR A 215 9.09 -17.11 -4.13
C THR A 215 8.01 -17.28 -5.19
N GLY A 216 8.39 -17.61 -6.43
CA GLY A 216 7.46 -17.91 -7.52
C GLY A 216 6.72 -16.69 -8.09
N ARG A 217 7.14 -15.46 -7.75
CA ARG A 217 6.41 -14.25 -8.20
C ARG A 217 6.77 -13.81 -9.62
N ILE A 218 7.92 -14.20 -10.12
CA ILE A 218 8.30 -13.92 -11.52
C ILE A 218 7.44 -14.75 -12.47
N GLU A 219 7.33 -16.04 -12.22
CA GLU A 219 6.51 -16.96 -13.01
C GLU A 219 5.02 -16.56 -12.97
N ALA A 220 4.54 -16.12 -11.80
CA ALA A 220 3.19 -15.61 -11.67
C ALA A 220 2.98 -14.29 -12.44
N LEU A 221 3.97 -13.38 -12.43
CA LEU A 221 3.91 -12.13 -13.20
C LEU A 221 3.91 -12.40 -14.71
N GLU A 222 4.75 -13.33 -15.20
CA GLU A 222 4.77 -13.75 -16.60
C GLU A 222 3.41 -14.32 -17.03
N ALA A 223 2.81 -15.17 -16.18
CA ALA A 223 1.47 -15.73 -16.44
C ALA A 223 0.37 -14.64 -16.45
N ASP A 224 0.43 -13.68 -15.53
CA ASP A 224 -0.52 -12.57 -15.48
C ASP A 224 -0.40 -11.66 -16.71
N LEU A 225 0.82 -11.39 -17.19
CA LEU A 225 1.07 -10.62 -18.42
C LEU A 225 0.53 -11.33 -19.64
N GLN A 226 0.77 -12.65 -19.75
CA GLN A 226 0.22 -13.47 -20.82
C GLN A 226 -1.32 -13.48 -20.79
N ALA A 227 -1.92 -13.70 -19.62
CA ALA A 227 -3.38 -13.68 -19.46
C ALA A 227 -4.00 -12.32 -19.82
N ALA A 228 -3.29 -11.22 -19.54
CA ALA A 228 -3.74 -9.87 -19.93
C ALA A 228 -3.68 -9.68 -21.46
N GLN A 229 -2.65 -10.20 -22.11
CA GLN A 229 -2.52 -10.16 -23.57
C GLN A 229 -3.62 -10.99 -24.24
N GLU A 230 -3.87 -12.21 -23.79
CA GLU A 230 -4.92 -13.10 -24.30
C GLU A 230 -6.33 -12.53 -24.04
N GLY A 231 -6.53 -11.90 -22.86
CA GLY A 231 -7.77 -11.26 -22.46
C GLY A 231 -7.97 -9.85 -23.03
N HIS A 232 -7.02 -9.33 -23.83
CA HIS A 232 -7.05 -8.02 -24.49
C HIS A 232 -7.26 -6.84 -23.53
N TYR A 233 -6.70 -6.90 -22.30
CA TYR A 233 -6.73 -5.78 -21.36
C TYR A 233 -5.32 -5.31 -20.97
N LYS A 234 -5.21 -4.07 -20.46
CA LYS A 234 -3.93 -3.50 -20.05
C LYS A 234 -3.60 -3.93 -18.64
N TYR A 235 -2.46 -4.61 -18.45
CA TYR A 235 -2.01 -5.00 -17.12
C TYR A 235 -1.36 -3.83 -16.39
N GLY A 236 -1.97 -3.39 -15.28
CA GLY A 236 -1.45 -2.34 -14.42
C GLY A 236 -0.72 -2.96 -13.23
N VAL A 237 0.56 -2.66 -13.02
CA VAL A 237 1.33 -3.26 -11.92
C VAL A 237 2.27 -2.29 -11.24
N LYS A 238 2.35 -2.38 -9.92
CA LYS A 238 3.42 -1.88 -9.07
C LYS A 238 4.27 -3.05 -8.60
N ILE A 239 5.56 -2.98 -8.76
CA ILE A 239 6.48 -3.96 -8.20
C ILE A 239 7.16 -3.40 -6.96
N VAL A 240 7.24 -4.21 -5.92
CA VAL A 240 7.91 -3.90 -4.66
C VAL A 240 8.72 -5.10 -4.18
N ARG A 241 9.70 -4.87 -3.30
CA ARG A 241 10.37 -5.99 -2.65
C ARG A 241 9.43 -6.72 -1.72
N GLY A 242 8.76 -6.02 -0.80
CA GLY A 242 7.76 -6.55 0.12
C GLY A 242 7.83 -5.92 1.49
N ALA A 243 6.73 -6.02 2.25
CA ALA A 243 6.58 -5.28 3.52
C ALA A 243 6.31 -6.17 4.75
N TYR A 244 5.97 -7.44 4.59
CA TYR A 244 5.48 -8.29 5.67
C TYR A 244 6.46 -9.42 6.06
N LEU A 245 7.75 -9.27 5.79
CA LEU A 245 8.78 -10.30 5.95
C LEU A 245 8.75 -11.01 7.30
N GLU A 246 8.67 -10.26 8.39
CA GLU A 246 8.68 -10.82 9.75
C GLU A 246 7.40 -11.58 10.05
N LYS A 247 6.24 -11.02 9.71
CA LYS A 247 4.93 -11.66 9.86
C LYS A 247 4.86 -12.98 9.07
N GLU A 248 5.36 -13.00 7.84
CA GLU A 248 5.39 -14.19 6.99
C GLU A 248 6.22 -15.32 7.59
N ARG A 249 7.42 -14.99 8.08
CA ARG A 249 8.33 -15.94 8.72
C ARG A 249 7.78 -16.47 10.04
N GLU A 250 7.20 -15.59 10.85
CA GLU A 250 6.60 -15.94 12.12
C GLU A 250 5.42 -16.88 11.91
N ARG A 251 4.48 -16.55 11.03
CA ARG A 251 3.33 -17.42 10.72
C ARG A 251 3.77 -18.78 10.17
N ALA A 252 4.73 -18.81 9.25
CA ALA A 252 5.26 -20.04 8.70
C ALA A 252 5.86 -20.94 9.80
N SER A 253 6.62 -20.36 10.73
CA SER A 253 7.20 -21.07 11.87
C SER A 253 6.13 -21.61 12.84
N GLN A 254 5.12 -20.80 13.14
CA GLN A 254 4.03 -21.17 14.07
C GLN A 254 3.15 -22.30 13.51
N LEU A 255 2.91 -22.29 12.20
CA LEU A 255 2.02 -23.26 11.54
C LEU A 255 2.76 -24.41 10.86
N GLY A 256 4.10 -24.43 10.89
CA GLY A 256 4.92 -25.51 10.40
C GLY A 256 4.96 -25.70 8.88
N TYR A 257 4.78 -24.63 8.10
CA TYR A 257 4.93 -24.68 6.63
C TYR A 257 6.19 -23.94 6.15
N PRO A 258 6.70 -24.25 4.93
CA PRO A 258 7.85 -23.54 4.38
C PRO A 258 7.58 -22.04 4.22
N SER A 259 8.52 -21.21 4.66
CA SER A 259 8.38 -19.76 4.51
C SER A 259 8.18 -19.37 3.03
N PRO A 260 7.16 -18.55 2.71
CA PRO A 260 6.87 -18.15 1.34
C PRO A 260 7.82 -17.06 0.81
N VAL A 261 8.75 -16.57 1.64
CA VAL A 261 9.65 -15.50 1.28
C VAL A 261 11.02 -16.01 0.84
N GLN A 262 11.69 -15.25 0.00
CA GLN A 262 13.04 -15.54 -0.47
C GLN A 262 14.02 -15.75 0.69
N PRO A 263 15.04 -16.58 0.51
CA PRO A 263 15.99 -16.90 1.58
C PRO A 263 16.78 -15.66 2.02
N ASP A 264 17.06 -14.75 1.09
CA ASP A 264 17.87 -13.56 1.33
C ASP A 264 17.45 -12.36 0.47
N LYS A 265 18.03 -11.19 0.79
CA LYS A 265 17.80 -9.95 0.07
C LYS A 265 18.33 -10.03 -1.38
N ALA A 266 19.43 -10.70 -1.63
CA ALA A 266 20.01 -10.79 -2.96
C ALA A 266 19.11 -11.54 -3.92
N SER A 267 18.41 -12.58 -3.47
CA SER A 267 17.38 -13.29 -4.24
C SER A 267 16.19 -12.39 -4.57
N THR A 268 15.73 -11.62 -3.58
CA THR A 268 14.69 -10.60 -3.79
C THR A 268 15.10 -9.54 -4.81
N ASP A 269 16.34 -9.04 -4.72
CA ASP A 269 16.85 -8.02 -5.65
C ASP A 269 16.94 -8.57 -7.08
N ARG A 270 17.42 -9.82 -7.26
CA ARG A 270 17.45 -10.47 -8.59
C ARG A 270 16.07 -10.59 -9.21
N ASP A 271 15.07 -11.02 -8.44
CA ASP A 271 13.71 -11.12 -8.94
C ASP A 271 13.10 -9.75 -9.22
N PHE A 272 13.42 -8.74 -8.41
CA PHE A 272 13.01 -7.37 -8.67
C PHE A 272 13.58 -6.85 -9.99
N ASP A 273 14.88 -7.06 -10.24
CA ASP A 273 15.54 -6.63 -11.48
C ASP A 273 14.98 -7.40 -12.72
N ARG A 274 14.67 -8.71 -12.56
CA ARG A 274 13.97 -9.47 -13.61
C ARG A 274 12.59 -8.90 -13.89
N ALA A 275 11.82 -8.57 -12.86
CA ALA A 275 10.49 -7.98 -13.04
C ALA A 275 10.56 -6.62 -13.76
N VAL A 276 11.57 -5.78 -13.44
CA VAL A 276 11.82 -4.52 -14.18
C VAL A 276 12.12 -4.77 -15.66
N ALA A 277 12.83 -5.85 -15.98
CA ALA A 277 13.15 -6.19 -17.38
C ALA A 277 11.96 -6.78 -18.15
N LEU A 278 10.97 -7.36 -17.45
CA LEU A 278 9.76 -7.93 -18.06
C LEU A 278 8.71 -6.85 -18.38
N LEU A 279 8.69 -5.72 -17.63
CA LEU A 279 7.71 -4.64 -17.71
C LEU A 279 8.17 -3.49 -18.61
#